data_4342c68d0b7cc6e6b328cce2ae56396b
#
_entry.id   4342c68d0b7cc6e6b328cce2ae56396b
#
_cell.length_a   1.000
_cell.length_b   1.000
_cell.length_c   1.000
_cell.angle_alpha   90.00
_cell.angle_beta   90.00
_cell.angle_gamma   90.00
#
_symmetry.space_group_name_H-M   'P 1'
#
loop_
_entity.id
_entity.type
_entity.pdbx_description
1 polymer ?
#
loop_
_entity_poly.entity_id
_entity_poly.type
_entity_poly.pdbx_seq_one_letter_code
_entity_poly.pdbx_strand_id
1 'polypeptide(L)'
;MDSCDLLCLDLESAEEVRSSLDRDRAVSLARTVRLFADPTRLLIVQALAQRELCGCDLGWVCGQSDKVVSHHLGRLKRDGLVTSRRDGKVVFASLTERGRALLDMVEAVRV
;
A
#
# COMPACT_ATOMS: atom_id res chain seq x y z
N MET A 1 9.40 -24.29 -10.45
CA MET A 1 10.12 -25.28 -9.78
C MET A 1 9.83 -26.64 -10.25
N ASP A 2 10.32 -27.01 -11.16
CA ASP A 2 9.86 -28.11 -11.84
C ASP A 2 10.81 -29.22 -11.94
N SER A 3 11.98 -29.09 -11.50
CA SER A 3 12.93 -30.14 -11.69
C SER A 3 13.54 -30.61 -10.41
N CYS A 4 12.83 -30.39 -9.32
CA CYS A 4 13.30 -30.91 -8.06
C CYS A 4 13.00 -32.37 -7.98
N ASP A 5 14.00 -33.20 -7.89
CA ASP A 5 13.76 -34.63 -7.77
C ASP A 5 13.57 -35.01 -6.31
N LEU A 6 13.29 -36.29 -6.07
CA LEU A 6 12.97 -36.78 -4.74
C LEU A 6 14.12 -36.65 -3.74
N LEU A 7 15.34 -36.50 -4.21
CA LEU A 7 16.48 -36.38 -3.33
C LEU A 7 16.57 -35.03 -2.65
N CYS A 8 15.99 -34.00 -3.24
CA CYS A 8 16.02 -32.67 -2.63
C CYS A 8 14.73 -32.30 -1.92
N LEU A 9 13.76 -33.18 -1.88
CA LEU A 9 12.49 -32.92 -1.21
C LEU A 9 12.51 -33.52 0.19
N ASP A 10 12.42 -32.65 1.19
CA ASP A 10 12.17 -33.07 2.57
C ASP A 10 10.69 -32.89 2.83
N LEU A 11 9.94 -33.97 2.66
CA LEU A 11 8.47 -33.90 2.73
C LEU A 11 7.98 -33.52 4.11
N GLU A 12 8.62 -33.98 5.16
CA GLU A 12 8.22 -33.67 6.53
C GLU A 12 8.36 -32.18 6.81
N SER A 13 9.50 -31.60 6.50
CA SER A 13 9.73 -30.18 6.67
C SER A 13 8.81 -29.35 5.77
N ALA A 14 8.62 -29.80 4.54
CA ALA A 14 7.75 -29.11 3.59
C ALA A 14 6.29 -29.08 4.07
N GLU A 15 5.81 -30.18 4.65
CA GLU A 15 4.45 -30.23 5.18
C GLU A 15 4.27 -29.33 6.40
N GLU A 16 5.28 -29.22 7.25
CA GLU A 16 5.23 -28.30 8.38
C GLU A 16 5.09 -26.86 7.91
N VAL A 17 5.90 -26.46 6.94
CA VAL A 17 5.84 -25.11 6.39
C VAL A 17 4.48 -24.87 5.71
N ARG A 18 4.04 -25.83 4.88
CA ARG A 18 2.77 -25.72 4.18
C ARG A 18 1.61 -25.52 5.15
N SER A 19 1.59 -26.26 6.25
CA SER A 19 0.53 -26.19 7.25
C SER A 19 0.50 -24.85 7.97
N SER A 20 1.64 -24.16 8.06
CA SER A 20 1.73 -22.88 8.76
C SER A 20 1.33 -21.70 7.92
N LEU A 21 1.19 -21.87 6.59
CA LEU A 21 0.89 -20.76 5.69
C LEU A 21 -0.62 -20.59 5.51
N ASP A 22 -1.01 -19.33 5.37
CA ASP A 22 -2.42 -18.95 5.14
C ASP A 22 -2.49 -18.26 3.78
N ARG A 23 -3.05 -18.97 2.81
CA ARG A 23 -3.16 -18.47 1.43
C ARG A 23 -4.08 -17.25 1.35
N ASP A 24 -5.19 -17.27 2.07
CA ASP A 24 -6.14 -16.16 2.04
C ASP A 24 -5.52 -14.89 2.62
N ARG A 25 -4.73 -15.04 3.67
CA ARG A 25 -4.00 -13.92 4.23
C ARG A 25 -2.96 -13.38 3.24
N ALA A 26 -2.26 -14.26 2.55
CA ALA A 26 -1.29 -13.85 1.53
C ALA A 26 -1.96 -13.05 0.42
N VAL A 27 -3.14 -13.48 -0.03
CA VAL A 27 -3.91 -12.75 -1.05
C VAL A 27 -4.29 -11.36 -0.56
N SER A 28 -4.77 -11.25 0.68
CA SER A 28 -5.16 -9.96 1.26
C SER A 28 -3.97 -9.02 1.40
N LEU A 29 -2.84 -9.53 1.89
CA LEU A 29 -1.63 -8.72 2.03
C LEU A 29 -1.10 -8.27 0.67
N ALA A 30 -1.12 -9.15 -0.32
CA ALA A 30 -0.68 -8.80 -1.67
C ALA A 30 -1.53 -7.69 -2.27
N ARG A 31 -2.84 -7.71 -2.03
CA ARG A 31 -3.74 -6.65 -2.48
C ARG A 31 -3.37 -5.31 -1.89
N THR A 32 -3.08 -5.28 -0.60
CA THR A 32 -2.71 -4.06 0.11
C THR A 32 -1.38 -3.52 -0.42
N VAL A 33 -0.38 -4.38 -0.56
CA VAL A 33 0.94 -3.97 -1.06
C VAL A 33 0.85 -3.43 -2.49
N ARG A 34 -0.03 -4.00 -3.29
CA ARG A 34 -0.19 -3.58 -4.69
C ARG A 34 -0.59 -2.13 -4.83
N LEU A 35 -1.28 -1.57 -3.83
CA LEU A 35 -1.65 -0.16 -3.86
C LEU A 35 -0.43 0.76 -3.92
N PHE A 36 0.69 0.33 -3.40
CA PHE A 36 1.93 1.12 -3.42
C PHE A 36 2.82 0.79 -4.63
N ALA A 37 2.36 -0.05 -5.54
CA ALA A 37 3.13 -0.39 -6.73
C ALA A 37 3.00 0.66 -7.84
N ASP A 38 2.30 1.76 -7.58
CA ASP A 38 2.13 2.88 -8.50
C ASP A 38 2.93 4.08 -7.97
N PRO A 39 3.83 4.67 -8.77
CA PRO A 39 4.65 5.78 -8.28
C PRO A 39 3.85 6.98 -7.79
N THR A 40 2.75 7.31 -8.47
CA THR A 40 1.92 8.45 -8.07
C THR A 40 1.27 8.21 -6.72
N ARG A 41 0.72 7.01 -6.49
CA ARG A 41 0.14 6.67 -5.19
C ARG A 41 1.19 6.71 -4.10
N LEU A 42 2.39 6.22 -4.39
CA LEU A 42 3.46 6.25 -3.41
C LEU A 42 3.86 7.68 -3.06
N LEU A 43 3.96 8.57 -4.07
CA LEU A 43 4.24 9.98 -3.83
C LEU A 43 3.16 10.64 -2.97
N ILE A 44 1.89 10.35 -3.23
CA ILE A 44 0.78 10.88 -2.44
C ILE A 44 0.94 10.46 -0.98
N VAL A 45 1.20 9.19 -0.74
CA VAL A 45 1.34 8.67 0.63
C VAL A 45 2.56 9.28 1.32
N GLN A 46 3.67 9.42 0.62
CA GLN A 46 4.87 10.06 1.16
C GLN A 46 4.62 11.51 1.52
N ALA A 47 3.86 12.22 0.70
CA ALA A 47 3.49 13.62 0.98
C ALA A 47 2.61 13.70 2.23
N LEU A 48 1.61 12.83 2.33
CA LEU A 48 0.70 12.79 3.46
C LEU A 48 1.38 12.32 4.75
N ALA A 49 2.50 11.62 4.64
CA ALA A 49 3.29 11.26 5.82
C ALA A 49 3.91 12.49 6.47
N GLN A 50 4.09 13.57 5.71
CA GLN A 50 4.66 14.80 6.22
C GLN A 50 3.61 15.70 6.85
N ARG A 51 2.45 15.80 6.22
CA ARG A 51 1.33 16.59 6.73
C ARG A 51 0.06 16.31 5.97
N GLU A 52 -1.04 16.71 6.57
CA GLU A 52 -2.34 16.72 5.94
C GLU A 52 -2.35 17.71 4.76
N LEU A 53 -2.93 17.33 3.63
CA LEU A 53 -2.97 18.15 2.42
C LEU A 53 -4.32 18.02 1.74
N CYS A 54 -4.74 19.09 1.07
CA CYS A 54 -5.94 19.03 0.20
C CYS A 54 -5.56 18.47 -1.16
N GLY A 55 -6.58 18.13 -1.95
CA GLY A 55 -6.36 17.56 -3.28
C GLY A 55 -5.57 18.44 -4.22
N CYS A 56 -5.84 19.76 -4.19
CA CYS A 56 -5.12 20.70 -5.05
C CYS A 56 -3.62 20.74 -4.73
N ASP A 57 -3.30 20.76 -3.45
CA ASP A 57 -1.91 20.75 -3.02
C ASP A 57 -1.21 19.44 -3.39
N LEU A 58 -1.92 18.33 -3.24
CA LEU A 58 -1.39 17.03 -3.65
C LEU A 58 -1.11 16.99 -5.15
N GLY A 59 -2.00 17.58 -5.94
CA GLY A 59 -1.80 17.68 -7.39
C GLY A 59 -0.54 18.45 -7.73
N TRP A 60 -0.34 19.57 -7.07
CA TRP A 60 0.86 20.37 -7.23
C TRP A 60 2.12 19.60 -6.84
N VAL A 61 2.09 18.97 -5.66
CA VAL A 61 3.25 18.23 -5.14
C VAL A 61 3.62 17.06 -6.05
N CYS A 62 2.62 16.34 -6.54
CA CYS A 62 2.85 15.13 -7.35
C CYS A 62 2.93 15.41 -8.84
N GLY A 63 2.66 16.64 -9.28
CA GLY A 63 2.65 16.98 -10.70
C GLY A 63 1.53 16.30 -11.46
N GLN A 64 0.36 16.13 -10.82
CA GLN A 64 -0.78 15.43 -11.39
C GLN A 64 -2.04 16.29 -11.34
N SER A 65 -3.01 15.98 -12.20
CA SER A 65 -4.29 16.68 -12.20
C SER A 65 -5.11 16.31 -10.97
N ASP A 66 -6.07 17.17 -10.64
CA ASP A 66 -7.02 16.91 -9.55
C ASP A 66 -7.77 15.60 -9.77
N LYS A 67 -8.10 15.30 -11.03
CA LYS A 67 -8.81 14.07 -11.38
C LYS A 67 -7.99 12.84 -11.07
N VAL A 68 -6.70 12.85 -11.40
CA VAL A 68 -5.80 11.74 -11.15
C VAL A 68 -5.60 11.56 -9.65
N VAL A 69 -5.37 12.66 -8.93
CA VAL A 69 -5.20 12.62 -7.47
C VAL A 69 -6.47 12.07 -6.81
N SER A 70 -7.63 12.56 -7.22
CA SER A 70 -8.91 12.12 -6.66
C SER A 70 -9.13 10.63 -6.85
N HIS A 71 -8.77 10.10 -8.03
CA HIS A 71 -8.88 8.69 -8.34
C HIS A 71 -8.01 7.86 -7.39
N HIS A 72 -6.76 8.26 -7.22
CA HIS A 72 -5.83 7.54 -6.34
C HIS A 72 -6.24 7.63 -4.87
N LEU A 73 -6.68 8.82 -4.43
CA LEU A 73 -7.17 8.98 -3.06
C LEU A 73 -8.37 8.10 -2.78
N GLY A 74 -9.28 7.96 -3.74
CA GLY A 74 -10.43 7.08 -3.59
C GLY A 74 -10.03 5.64 -3.35
N ARG A 75 -9.03 5.16 -4.05
CA ARG A 75 -8.53 3.79 -3.86
C ARG A 75 -7.84 3.62 -2.51
N LEU A 76 -7.04 4.59 -2.13
CA LEU A 76 -6.33 4.54 -0.84
C LEU A 76 -7.31 4.61 0.34
N LYS A 77 -8.36 5.42 0.22
CA LYS A 77 -9.40 5.49 1.25
C LYS A 77 -10.16 4.18 1.39
N ARG A 78 -10.45 3.54 0.28
CA ARG A 78 -11.22 2.29 0.27
C ARG A 78 -10.50 1.20 1.06
N ASP A 79 -9.18 1.19 1.03
CA ASP A 79 -8.39 0.21 1.77
C ASP A 79 -7.95 0.69 3.14
N GLY A 80 -8.44 1.86 3.57
CA GLY A 80 -8.16 2.36 4.91
C GLY A 80 -6.75 2.91 5.10
N LEU A 81 -6.07 3.28 4.03
CA LEU A 81 -4.71 3.83 4.11
C LEU A 81 -4.71 5.35 4.26
N VAL A 82 -5.78 5.98 3.81
CA VAL A 82 -5.97 7.43 3.84
C VAL A 82 -7.37 7.72 4.36
N THR A 83 -7.52 8.78 5.13
CA THR A 83 -8.80 9.31 5.55
C THR A 83 -8.89 10.77 5.14
N SER A 84 -10.08 11.36 5.24
CA SER A 84 -10.24 12.77 4.90
C SER A 84 -11.19 13.44 5.87
N ARG A 85 -11.04 14.77 5.99
CA ARG A 85 -11.94 15.61 6.75
C ARG A 85 -12.28 16.84 5.92
N ARG A 86 -13.41 17.41 6.19
CA ARG A 86 -13.85 18.63 5.51
C ARG A 86 -13.72 19.82 6.45
N ASP A 87 -13.19 20.91 5.92
CA ASP A 87 -13.12 22.18 6.61
C ASP A 87 -13.67 23.23 5.64
N GLY A 88 -14.93 23.58 5.82
CA GLY A 88 -15.63 24.45 4.87
C GLY A 88 -15.76 23.77 3.52
N LYS A 89 -15.22 24.38 2.49
CA LYS A 89 -15.27 23.82 1.12
C LYS A 89 -14.05 22.97 0.79
N VAL A 90 -13.09 22.91 1.70
CA VAL A 90 -11.83 22.21 1.46
C VAL A 90 -11.87 20.85 2.13
N VAL A 91 -11.46 19.84 1.40
CA VAL A 91 -11.32 18.47 1.92
C VAL A 91 -9.83 18.17 2.06
N PHE A 92 -9.41 17.83 3.27
CA PHE A 92 -8.04 17.47 3.56
C PHE A 92 -7.91 15.96 3.69
N ALA A 93 -6.85 15.42 3.13
CA ALA A 93 -6.51 14.01 3.25
C ALA A 93 -5.39 13.83 4.28
N SER A 94 -5.44 12.71 5.00
CA SER A 94 -4.45 12.35 6.00
C SER A 94 -4.11 10.89 5.90
N LEU A 95 -2.88 10.54 6.23
CA LEU A 95 -2.46 9.15 6.30
C LEU A 95 -2.98 8.53 7.59
N THR A 96 -3.55 7.34 7.50
CA THR A 96 -3.97 6.58 8.67
C THR A 96 -2.79 5.85 9.29
N GLU A 97 -2.99 5.29 10.50
CA GLU A 97 -1.97 4.43 11.11
C GLU A 97 -1.62 3.25 10.21
N ARG A 98 -2.64 2.66 9.59
CA ARG A 98 -2.43 1.56 8.66
C ARG A 98 -1.60 2.00 7.45
N GLY A 99 -1.91 3.17 6.91
CA GLY A 99 -1.14 3.74 5.80
C GLY A 99 0.31 4.02 6.18
N ARG A 100 0.53 4.55 7.37
CA ARG A 100 1.87 4.82 7.86
C ARG A 100 2.66 3.54 8.08
N ALA A 101 2.03 2.53 8.66
CA ALA A 101 2.70 1.24 8.89
C ALA A 101 3.14 0.61 7.58
N LEU A 102 2.28 0.66 6.56
CA LEU A 102 2.62 0.11 5.26
C LEU A 102 3.75 0.92 4.59
N LEU A 103 3.68 2.24 4.66
CA LEU A 103 4.72 3.09 4.10
C LEU A 103 6.08 2.83 4.77
N ASP A 104 6.10 2.75 6.09
CA ASP A 104 7.33 2.48 6.84
C ASP A 104 7.95 1.16 6.42
N MET A 105 7.12 0.14 6.22
CA MET A 105 7.58 -1.16 5.78
C MET A 105 8.17 -1.10 4.37
N VAL A 106 7.53 -0.39 3.47
CA VAL A 106 8.00 -0.25 2.09
C VAL A 106 9.28 0.56 2.04
N GLU A 107 9.37 1.63 2.82
CA GLU A 107 10.56 2.48 2.83
C GLU A 107 11.75 1.83 3.54
N ALA A 108 11.51 0.78 4.32
CA ALA A 108 12.59 0.03 4.91
C ALA A 108 13.36 -0.80 3.88
N VAL A 109 12.78 -1.03 2.71
CA VAL A 109 13.44 -1.75 1.63
C VAL A 109 14.48 -0.83 0.99
N ARG A 110 15.69 -1.32 0.91
CA ARG A 110 16.77 -0.57 0.24
C ARG A 110 16.78 -0.88 -1.24
N VAL A 111 16.82 0.18 -2.02
CA VAL A 111 16.83 0.07 -3.49
C VAL A 111 18.17 0.51 -4.02
#